data_384bcfadfd462eb5188384e02910dec2
#
_entry.id   384bcfadfd462eb5188384e02910dec2
#
_cell.length_a   1.000
_cell.length_b   1.000
_cell.length_c   1.000
_cell.angle_alpha   90.00
_cell.angle_beta   90.00
_cell.angle_gamma   90.00
#
_symmetry.space_group_name_H-M   'P 1'
#
loop_
_entity.id
_entity.type
_entity.pdbx_description
1 polymer ?
#
loop_
_entity_poly.entity_id
_entity_poly.type
_entity_poly.pdbx_seq_one_letter_code
_entity_poly.pdbx_strand_id
1 'polypeptide(L)'
;MLLPSPLRNLVAVKYEIIVITGDVKDAGTDANVHITVYGVNGDSGRRRLRKKFRNLFERGRADRFVVEMLDLGELLWVKVEHDNSGFNHGWFLECVEVTNLANSVTTVFQCAKWLDKGKADGRTERVLYPKY
;
A
#
# COMPACT_ATOMS: atom_id res chain seq x y z
N MET A 1 13.23 29.21 4.00
CA MET A 1 14.51 28.70 4.47
C MET A 1 14.49 27.17 4.50
N LEU A 2 15.54 26.56 3.98
CA LEU A 2 15.64 25.09 4.05
C LEU A 2 16.17 24.67 5.42
N LEU A 3 15.53 23.65 6.00
CA LEU A 3 16.02 23.00 7.20
C LEU A 3 17.31 22.22 6.91
N PRO A 4 18.21 22.04 7.90
CA PRO A 4 19.34 21.11 7.75
C PRO A 4 18.86 19.71 7.38
N SER A 5 19.71 18.94 6.66
CA SER A 5 19.33 17.65 6.12
C SER A 5 18.69 16.68 7.15
N PRO A 6 19.23 16.50 8.36
CA PRO A 6 18.58 15.63 9.36
C PRO A 6 17.18 16.10 9.75
N LEU A 7 16.98 17.42 9.85
CA LEU A 7 15.67 17.99 10.23
C LEU A 7 14.66 17.90 9.09
N ARG A 8 15.11 17.95 7.82
CA ARG A 8 14.21 17.75 6.67
C ARG A 8 13.60 16.37 6.66
N ASN A 9 14.35 15.34 7.07
CA ASN A 9 13.85 13.98 7.17
C ASN A 9 12.83 13.82 8.29
N LEU A 10 12.77 14.76 9.24
CA LEU A 10 11.79 14.76 10.32
C LEU A 10 10.53 15.55 10.00
N VAL A 11 10.45 16.19 8.83
CA VAL A 11 9.25 16.92 8.41
C VAL A 11 8.19 15.93 7.97
N ALA A 12 6.98 16.08 8.53
CA ALA A 12 5.84 15.26 8.14
C ALA A 12 5.32 15.69 6.76
N VAL A 13 5.06 14.71 5.90
CA VAL A 13 4.46 14.92 4.59
C VAL A 13 3.28 13.97 4.40
N LYS A 14 2.36 14.34 3.50
CA LYS A 14 1.22 13.49 3.17
C LYS A 14 1.57 12.64 1.95
N TYR A 15 1.26 11.37 2.06
CA TYR A 15 1.36 10.40 0.96
C TYR A 15 -0.04 9.96 0.56
N GLU A 16 -0.30 9.95 -0.74
CA GLU A 16 -1.48 9.32 -1.29
C GLU A 16 -1.15 7.89 -1.66
N ILE A 17 -1.92 6.95 -1.14
CA ILE A 17 -1.76 5.52 -1.44
C ILE A 17 -3.02 5.07 -2.18
N ILE A 18 -2.85 4.59 -3.40
CA ILE A 18 -3.95 4.03 -4.20
C ILE A 18 -3.70 2.53 -4.31
N VAL A 19 -4.67 1.75 -3.83
CA VAL A 19 -4.62 0.29 -3.86
C VAL A 19 -5.61 -0.21 -4.91
N ILE A 20 -5.12 -0.91 -5.92
CA ILE A 20 -5.92 -1.38 -7.04
C ILE A 20 -6.12 -2.89 -6.92
N THR A 21 -7.39 -3.30 -6.70
CA THR A 21 -7.80 -4.70 -6.69
C THR A 21 -8.06 -5.14 -8.13
N GLY A 22 -7.58 -6.32 -8.49
CA GLY A 22 -7.71 -6.82 -9.84
C GLY A 22 -9.16 -7.08 -10.25
N ASP A 23 -9.41 -7.06 -11.56
CA ASP A 23 -10.73 -7.33 -12.13
C ASP A 23 -10.81 -8.79 -12.59
N VAL A 24 -10.65 -9.69 -11.64
CA VAL A 24 -10.82 -11.13 -11.85
C VAL A 24 -11.84 -11.68 -10.85
N LYS A 25 -12.41 -12.84 -11.15
CA LYS A 25 -13.44 -13.45 -10.29
C LYS A 25 -12.89 -13.63 -8.86
N ASP A 26 -13.69 -13.23 -7.89
CA ASP A 26 -13.41 -13.34 -6.45
C ASP A 26 -12.16 -12.57 -6.00
N ALA A 27 -11.78 -11.51 -6.72
CA ALA A 27 -10.57 -10.73 -6.43
C ALA A 27 -10.65 -9.92 -5.14
N GLY A 28 -11.85 -9.49 -4.72
CA GLY A 28 -12.04 -8.62 -3.55
C GLY A 28 -11.81 -9.33 -2.23
N THR A 29 -11.43 -8.58 -1.20
CA THR A 29 -11.24 -9.12 0.15
C THR A 29 -12.03 -8.34 1.20
N ASP A 30 -12.54 -9.07 2.21
CA ASP A 30 -13.14 -8.50 3.42
C ASP A 30 -12.14 -8.43 4.57
N ALA A 31 -10.93 -8.91 4.38
CA ALA A 31 -9.90 -8.94 5.39
C ALA A 31 -9.38 -7.53 5.72
N ASN A 32 -8.75 -7.38 6.87
CA ASN A 32 -8.07 -6.14 7.23
C ASN A 32 -6.72 -6.07 6.51
N VAL A 33 -6.48 -4.96 5.82
CA VAL A 33 -5.27 -4.76 5.01
C VAL A 33 -4.37 -3.75 5.70
N HIS A 34 -3.08 -4.06 5.72
CA HIS A 34 -2.02 -3.17 6.21
C HIS A 34 -0.95 -2.98 5.15
N ILE A 35 -0.32 -1.83 5.17
CA ILE A 35 0.82 -1.51 4.33
C ILE A 35 1.97 -0.95 5.17
N THR A 36 3.18 -1.27 4.76
CA THR A 36 4.40 -0.62 5.27
C THR A 36 5.18 -0.14 4.06
N VAL A 37 5.50 1.15 4.03
CA VAL A 37 6.24 1.78 2.94
C VAL A 37 7.68 2.01 3.39
N TYR A 38 8.64 1.57 2.59
CA TYR A 38 10.08 1.69 2.88
C TYR A 38 10.75 2.61 1.88
N GLY A 39 11.50 3.56 2.40
CA GLY A 39 12.30 4.48 1.60
C GLY A 39 13.72 4.59 2.11
N VAL A 40 14.54 5.36 1.42
CA VAL A 40 15.95 5.53 1.78
C VAL A 40 16.14 6.20 3.14
N ASN A 41 15.14 6.95 3.63
CA ASN A 41 15.20 7.66 4.90
C ASN A 41 14.51 6.93 6.06
N GLY A 42 13.95 5.74 5.81
CA GLY A 42 13.23 4.98 6.83
C GLY A 42 11.94 4.36 6.30
N ASP A 43 11.03 4.02 7.20
CA ASP A 43 9.77 3.40 6.83
C ASP A 43 8.57 4.07 7.51
N SER A 44 7.38 3.75 7.01
CA SER A 44 6.11 4.31 7.51
C SER A 44 5.64 3.66 8.80
N GLY A 45 6.24 2.54 9.21
CA GLY A 45 5.59 1.64 10.15
C GLY A 45 4.39 0.93 9.51
N ARG A 46 3.84 -0.03 10.22
CA ARG A 46 2.67 -0.80 9.75
C ARG A 46 1.43 0.05 9.86
N ARG A 47 0.78 0.31 8.73
CA ARG A 47 -0.40 1.19 8.65
C ARG A 47 -1.61 0.41 8.18
N ARG A 48 -2.70 0.49 8.93
CA ARG A 48 -3.97 -0.11 8.50
C ARG A 48 -4.66 0.79 7.50
N LEU A 49 -5.08 0.20 6.37
CA LEU A 49 -5.83 0.90 5.32
C LEU A 49 -7.32 0.68 5.54
N ARG A 50 -8.01 1.69 6.07
CA ARG A 50 -9.45 1.62 6.34
C ARG A 50 -10.13 2.96 6.14
N LYS A 51 -11.44 2.91 5.87
CA LYS A 51 -12.34 4.06 5.83
C LYS A 51 -13.65 3.68 6.48
N LYS A 52 -14.25 4.61 7.24
CA LYS A 52 -15.54 4.39 7.88
C LYS A 52 -16.64 4.23 6.81
N PHE A 53 -17.55 3.27 7.04
CA PHE A 53 -18.74 3.06 6.23
C PHE A 53 -18.47 2.80 4.76
N ARG A 54 -17.31 2.21 4.43
CA ARG A 54 -16.98 1.87 3.05
C ARG A 54 -16.53 0.44 2.93
N ASN A 55 -17.01 -0.23 1.88
CA ASN A 55 -16.49 -1.52 1.47
C ASN A 55 -15.25 -1.28 0.63
N LEU A 56 -14.09 -1.64 1.17
CA LEU A 56 -12.81 -1.46 0.52
C LEU A 56 -12.40 -2.75 -0.20
N PHE A 57 -11.46 -2.61 -1.12
CA PHE A 57 -10.77 -3.74 -1.78
C PHE A 57 -11.71 -4.66 -2.54
N GLU A 58 -12.76 -4.08 -3.13
CA GLU A 58 -13.68 -4.80 -3.99
C GLU A 58 -13.09 -5.00 -5.38
N ARG A 59 -13.52 -6.06 -6.06
CA ARG A 59 -13.07 -6.41 -7.41
C ARG A 59 -13.08 -5.21 -8.35
N GLY A 60 -11.98 -4.99 -9.06
CA GLY A 60 -11.84 -3.96 -10.09
C GLY A 60 -11.83 -2.53 -9.57
N ARG A 61 -11.72 -2.31 -8.26
CA ARG A 61 -11.76 -0.98 -7.67
C ARG A 61 -10.37 -0.47 -7.31
N ALA A 62 -10.26 0.86 -7.37
CA ALA A 62 -9.11 1.59 -6.83
C ALA A 62 -9.57 2.32 -5.56
N ASP A 63 -8.90 2.06 -4.47
CA ASP A 63 -9.18 2.69 -3.18
C ASP A 63 -8.05 3.64 -2.80
N ARG A 64 -8.42 4.86 -2.42
CA ARG A 64 -7.49 5.94 -2.14
C ARG A 64 -7.39 6.23 -0.65
N PHE A 65 -6.18 6.32 -0.15
CA PHE A 65 -5.88 6.68 1.24
C PHE A 65 -4.87 7.82 1.27
N VAL A 66 -5.00 8.71 2.26
CA VAL A 66 -3.98 9.72 2.52
C VAL A 66 -3.44 9.49 3.92
N VAL A 67 -2.14 9.30 4.01
CA VAL A 67 -1.45 8.97 5.26
C VAL A 67 -0.33 9.97 5.47
N GLU A 68 -0.26 10.53 6.68
CA GLU A 68 0.81 11.44 7.06
C GLU A 68 1.95 10.65 7.72
N MET A 69 3.16 10.90 7.27
CA MET A 69 4.36 10.25 7.79
C MET A 69 5.58 11.13 7.52
N LEU A 70 6.73 10.76 8.06
CA LEU A 70 7.97 11.46 7.75
C LEU A 70 8.33 11.26 6.28
N ASP A 71 9.07 12.22 5.70
CA ASP A 71 9.54 12.09 4.32
C ASP A 71 10.48 10.89 4.20
N LEU A 72 10.06 9.90 3.43
CA LEU A 72 10.79 8.64 3.27
C LEU A 72 11.88 8.71 2.20
N GLY A 73 11.97 9.82 1.46
CA GLY A 73 12.88 9.95 0.33
C GLY A 73 12.47 9.04 -0.82
N GLU A 74 13.44 8.58 -1.61
CA GLU A 74 13.17 7.62 -2.67
C GLU A 74 12.57 6.35 -2.09
N LEU A 75 11.45 5.90 -2.65
CA LEU A 75 10.77 4.69 -2.18
C LEU A 75 11.43 3.44 -2.75
N LEU A 76 11.69 2.46 -1.89
CA LEU A 76 12.44 1.25 -2.23
C LEU A 76 11.52 0.04 -2.45
N TRP A 77 10.55 -0.17 -1.56
CA TRP A 77 9.55 -1.23 -1.67
C TRP A 77 8.40 -0.96 -0.71
N VAL A 78 7.30 -1.67 -0.92
CA VAL A 78 6.19 -1.70 0.03
C VAL A 78 5.90 -3.14 0.41
N LYS A 79 5.48 -3.33 1.66
CA LYS A 79 4.94 -4.61 2.13
C LYS A 79 3.44 -4.44 2.29
N VAL A 80 2.66 -5.29 1.62
CA VAL A 80 1.21 -5.33 1.73
C VAL A 80 0.79 -6.65 2.34
N GLU A 81 -0.12 -6.61 3.30
CA GLU A 81 -0.54 -7.81 4.02
C GLU A 81 -2.02 -7.72 4.41
N HIS A 82 -2.67 -8.87 4.55
CA HIS A 82 -3.99 -8.96 5.15
C HIS A 82 -4.01 -10.04 6.24
N ASP A 83 -4.99 -9.96 7.13
CA ASP A 83 -5.07 -10.84 8.31
C ASP A 83 -5.89 -12.11 8.08
N ASN A 84 -6.31 -12.37 6.85
CA ASN A 84 -7.09 -13.53 6.46
C ASN A 84 -8.44 -13.63 7.19
N SER A 85 -8.98 -12.50 7.67
CA SER A 85 -10.28 -12.45 8.33
C SER A 85 -11.42 -12.25 7.34
N GLY A 86 -12.66 -12.42 7.82
CA GLY A 86 -13.86 -12.25 7.00
C GLY A 86 -14.22 -13.48 6.17
N PHE A 87 -15.32 -13.40 5.44
CA PHE A 87 -15.80 -14.51 4.60
C PHE A 87 -15.01 -14.62 3.30
N ASN A 88 -14.77 -13.49 2.65
CA ASN A 88 -14.01 -13.41 1.39
C ASN A 88 -12.66 -12.80 1.72
N HIS A 89 -11.71 -13.62 2.15
CA HIS A 89 -10.42 -13.14 2.61
C HIS A 89 -9.32 -13.19 1.54
N GLY A 90 -9.43 -14.08 0.56
CA GLY A 90 -8.47 -14.12 -0.54
C GLY A 90 -8.57 -12.87 -1.39
N TRP A 91 -7.42 -12.35 -1.87
CA TRP A 91 -7.36 -11.05 -2.53
C TRP A 91 -6.40 -11.09 -3.71
N PHE A 92 -6.89 -10.69 -4.88
CA PHE A 92 -6.02 -10.48 -6.04
C PHE A 92 -5.64 -9.01 -6.13
N LEU A 93 -4.44 -8.69 -5.70
CA LEU A 93 -3.90 -7.33 -5.72
C LEU A 93 -3.25 -7.06 -7.07
N GLU A 94 -3.73 -6.03 -7.78
CA GLU A 94 -3.15 -5.63 -9.06
C GLU A 94 -1.88 -4.81 -8.88
N CYS A 95 -1.99 -3.69 -8.18
CA CYS A 95 -0.84 -2.83 -7.89
C CYS A 95 -1.14 -1.86 -6.76
N VAL A 96 -0.10 -1.18 -6.29
CA VAL A 96 -0.17 -0.07 -5.34
C VAL A 96 0.58 1.11 -5.92
N GLU A 97 -0.03 2.30 -5.87
CA GLU A 97 0.61 3.55 -6.28
C GLU A 97 0.78 4.45 -5.08
N VAL A 98 1.97 4.93 -4.86
CA VAL A 98 2.28 5.81 -3.73
C VAL A 98 2.80 7.13 -4.26
N THR A 99 2.14 8.23 -3.91
CA THR A 99 2.52 9.58 -4.32
C THR A 99 2.87 10.41 -3.10
N ASN A 100 4.07 10.97 -3.10
CA ASN A 100 4.45 12.01 -2.14
C ASN A 100 3.77 13.31 -2.57
N LEU A 101 2.79 13.79 -1.79
CA LEU A 101 2.01 14.97 -2.16
C LEU A 101 2.79 16.27 -2.02
N ALA A 102 3.94 16.27 -1.35
CA ALA A 102 4.79 17.46 -1.24
C ALA A 102 5.57 17.74 -2.53
N ASN A 103 5.95 16.69 -3.27
CA ASN A 103 6.73 16.83 -4.51
C ASN A 103 6.04 16.22 -5.75
N SER A 104 4.85 15.63 -5.58
CA SER A 104 4.05 15.00 -6.64
C SER A 104 4.75 13.84 -7.34
N VAL A 105 5.73 13.20 -6.71
CA VAL A 105 6.40 12.03 -7.27
C VAL A 105 5.58 10.78 -6.94
N THR A 106 5.21 10.03 -7.97
CA THR A 106 4.47 8.77 -7.84
C THR A 106 5.38 7.59 -8.12
N THR A 107 5.31 6.57 -7.27
CA THR A 107 5.98 5.29 -7.46
C THR A 107 4.91 4.21 -7.59
N VAL A 108 4.99 3.40 -8.64
CA VAL A 108 4.07 2.29 -8.89
C VAL A 108 4.72 0.98 -8.47
N PHE A 109 4.03 0.22 -7.63
CA PHE A 109 4.48 -1.09 -7.16
C PHE A 109 3.56 -2.16 -7.74
N GLN A 110 4.06 -2.89 -8.73
CA GLN A 110 3.29 -3.92 -9.43
C GLN A 110 3.18 -5.20 -8.59
N CYS A 111 2.02 -5.84 -8.61
CA CYS A 111 1.81 -7.14 -7.96
C CYS A 111 1.21 -8.17 -8.93
N ALA A 112 -0.05 -8.00 -9.32
CA ALA A 112 -0.79 -8.91 -10.18
C ALA A 112 -0.75 -10.36 -9.66
N LYS A 113 -0.99 -10.54 -8.35
CA LYS A 113 -0.93 -11.85 -7.68
C LYS A 113 -1.98 -11.97 -6.60
N TRP A 114 -2.33 -13.22 -6.29
CA TRP A 114 -3.19 -13.54 -5.15
C TRP A 114 -2.43 -13.40 -3.83
N LEU A 115 -3.12 -12.82 -2.84
CA LEU A 115 -2.80 -12.92 -1.43
C LEU A 115 -3.88 -13.79 -0.80
N ASP A 116 -3.66 -15.09 -0.77
CA ASP A 116 -4.66 -16.07 -0.36
C ASP A 116 -3.96 -17.34 0.12
N LYS A 117 -4.33 -17.84 1.29
CA LYS A 117 -3.76 -19.08 1.83
C LYS A 117 -4.06 -20.30 0.95
N GLY A 118 -5.15 -20.26 0.20
CA GLY A 118 -5.60 -21.37 -0.63
C GLY A 118 -5.25 -21.26 -2.11
N LYS A 119 -4.56 -20.20 -2.53
CA LYS A 119 -4.26 -19.96 -3.94
C LYS A 119 -2.80 -19.56 -4.13
N ALA A 120 -2.27 -19.84 -5.32
CA ALA A 120 -0.90 -19.54 -5.70
C ALA A 120 0.10 -20.11 -4.67
N ASP A 121 0.95 -19.27 -4.08
CA ASP A 121 1.96 -19.68 -3.09
C ASP A 121 1.44 -19.72 -1.65
N GLY A 122 0.16 -19.44 -1.43
CA GLY A 122 -0.46 -19.47 -0.10
C GLY A 122 -0.09 -18.30 0.80
N ARG A 123 0.51 -17.24 0.25
CA ARG A 123 0.93 -16.07 1.03
C ARG A 123 -0.20 -15.07 1.19
N THR A 124 -0.27 -14.46 2.38
CA THR A 124 -1.17 -13.35 2.70
C THR A 124 -0.44 -12.01 2.81
N GLU A 125 0.85 -12.01 2.54
CA GLU A 125 1.68 -10.81 2.48
C GLU A 125 2.65 -10.88 1.30
N ARG A 126 3.00 -9.69 0.77
CA ARG A 126 3.96 -9.58 -0.32
C ARG A 126 4.77 -8.31 -0.20
N VAL A 127 6.04 -8.41 -0.58
CA VAL A 127 6.90 -7.25 -0.80
C VAL A 127 6.84 -6.91 -2.28
N LEU A 128 6.53 -5.66 -2.58
CA LEU A 128 6.39 -5.17 -3.96
C LEU A 128 7.49 -4.14 -4.23
N TYR A 129 8.06 -4.22 -5.42
CA TYR A 129 9.15 -3.33 -5.85
C TYR A 129 8.66 -2.34 -6.89
N PRO A 130 9.32 -1.16 -7.01
CA PRO A 130 8.94 -0.18 -8.01
C PRO A 130 8.99 -0.75 -9.43
N LYS A 131 8.01 -0.36 -10.23
CA LYS A 131 7.97 -0.65 -11.66
C LYS A 131 8.58 0.54 -12.41
N TYR A 132 9.62 0.29 -13.14
CA TYR A 132 10.29 1.29 -13.98
C TYR A 132 10.08 1.03 -15.47
#